data_78cd3471cb0986e9b94e6d2f585971a7
#
_entry.id   78cd3471cb0986e9b94e6d2f585971a7
#
_cell.length_a   1.000
_cell.length_b   1.000
_cell.length_c   1.000
_cell.angle_alpha   90.00
_cell.angle_beta   90.00
_cell.angle_gamma   90.00
#
_symmetry.space_group_name_H-M   'P 1'
#
loop_
_entity.id
_entity.type
_entity.pdbx_description
1 polymer ?
#
loop_
_entity_poly.entity_id
_entity_poly.type
_entity_poly.pdbx_seq_one_letter_code
_entity_poly.pdbx_strand_id
1 'polypeptide(L)'
;MWLLNAMIIAIAMYSKIPMPRVDWNEKNMRYAMCFFPLVGVIIGVLEIVAGNLITVWKGEGTFFYAVVLTLIPVFITGGIHLDGFADTMDAKSSYGDREKKLEILKDPHTGAFAIISLCCYFLLCVGIFSEMRTERLFAAALVFVFSRSLSGISVVTFQAAKNSGLLRTFQDGAQKRNVRIVLIFWLFATVVGFYLTAGLCGGAAAVVGLAVFFYYYQFSRKQFGGITGDLAGYFLQLCELFMLAVLVLF
;
A
#
# COMPACT_ATOMS: atom_id res chain seq x y z
N MET A 1 1.48 -19.45 -19.44
CA MET A 1 1.51 -18.12 -20.04
C MET A 1 0.58 -17.12 -19.33
N TRP A 2 -0.71 -17.39 -19.14
CA TRP A 2 -1.67 -16.42 -18.56
C TRP A 2 -1.35 -16.00 -17.10
N LEU A 3 -0.85 -16.87 -16.22
CA LEU A 3 -0.41 -16.50 -14.87
C LEU A 3 0.80 -15.56 -14.89
N LEU A 4 1.75 -15.78 -15.78
CA LEU A 4 2.88 -14.89 -15.99
C LEU A 4 2.41 -13.50 -16.46
N ASN A 5 1.45 -13.46 -17.41
CA ASN A 5 0.86 -12.21 -17.86
C ASN A 5 0.14 -11.49 -16.72
N ALA A 6 -0.60 -12.21 -15.85
CA ALA A 6 -1.24 -11.64 -14.68
C ALA A 6 -0.22 -11.01 -13.70
N MET A 7 0.92 -11.65 -13.48
CA MET A 7 2.03 -11.11 -12.68
C MET A 7 2.62 -9.85 -13.33
N ILE A 8 2.89 -9.89 -14.64
CA ILE A 8 3.41 -8.74 -15.40
C ILE A 8 2.44 -7.55 -15.28
N ILE A 9 1.13 -7.78 -15.44
CA ILE A 9 0.11 -6.73 -15.28
C ILE A 9 0.15 -6.13 -13.88
N ALA A 10 0.21 -6.96 -12.83
CA ALA A 10 0.25 -6.47 -11.46
C ALA A 10 1.49 -5.59 -11.19
N ILE A 11 2.68 -6.05 -11.62
CA ILE A 11 3.92 -5.29 -11.44
C ILE A 11 3.90 -4.01 -12.29
N ALA A 12 3.51 -4.08 -13.57
CA ALA A 12 3.44 -2.93 -14.45
C ALA A 12 2.44 -1.86 -13.97
N MET A 13 1.32 -2.29 -13.35
CA MET A 13 0.29 -1.40 -12.85
C MET A 13 0.70 -0.65 -11.59
N TYR A 14 1.36 -1.35 -10.66
CA TYR A 14 1.64 -0.84 -9.31
C TYR A 14 3.11 -0.52 -9.06
N SER A 15 3.94 -0.55 -10.11
CA SER A 15 5.34 -0.14 -10.01
C SER A 15 5.86 0.52 -11.30
N LYS A 16 7.00 1.19 -11.18
CA LYS A 16 7.77 1.72 -12.33
C LYS A 16 8.79 0.72 -12.88
N ILE A 17 8.78 -0.52 -12.41
CA ILE A 17 9.67 -1.57 -12.90
C ILE A 17 9.32 -1.86 -14.36
N PRO A 18 10.31 -1.79 -15.29
CA PRO A 18 10.07 -2.08 -16.68
C PRO A 18 9.60 -3.52 -16.88
N MET A 19 8.41 -3.69 -17.45
CA MET A 19 7.82 -5.00 -17.72
C MET A 19 7.52 -5.16 -19.22
N PRO A 20 7.56 -6.39 -19.75
CA PRO A 20 7.13 -6.66 -21.11
C PRO A 20 5.67 -6.22 -21.35
N ARG A 21 5.37 -5.78 -22.55
CA ARG A 21 3.99 -5.43 -22.93
C ARG A 21 3.14 -6.71 -23.07
N VAL A 22 2.03 -6.74 -22.38
CA VAL A 22 1.03 -7.82 -22.44
C VAL A 22 -0.37 -7.21 -22.60
N ASP A 23 -1.25 -7.95 -23.25
CA ASP A 23 -2.64 -7.50 -23.44
C ASP A 23 -3.40 -7.56 -22.12
N TRP A 24 -4.09 -6.45 -21.81
CA TRP A 24 -4.95 -6.31 -20.64
C TRP A 24 -6.37 -6.81 -20.94
N ASN A 25 -6.48 -8.11 -21.19
CA ASN A 25 -7.75 -8.77 -21.40
C ASN A 25 -8.22 -9.49 -20.13
N GLU A 26 -9.51 -9.84 -20.08
CA GLU A 26 -10.13 -10.50 -18.91
C GLU A 26 -9.36 -11.74 -18.45
N LYS A 27 -8.84 -12.54 -19.38
CA LYS A 27 -8.09 -13.76 -19.06
C LYS A 27 -6.80 -13.48 -18.31
N ASN A 28 -6.05 -12.45 -18.75
CA ASN A 28 -4.77 -12.07 -18.13
C ASN A 28 -4.99 -11.28 -16.82
N MET A 29 -6.07 -10.49 -16.73
CA MET A 29 -6.40 -9.70 -15.52
C MET A 29 -6.99 -10.55 -14.40
N ARG A 30 -7.54 -11.71 -14.71
CA ARG A 30 -8.30 -12.60 -13.80
C ARG A 30 -7.64 -12.85 -12.45
N TYR A 31 -6.32 -12.94 -12.42
CA TYR A 31 -5.52 -13.25 -11.23
C TYR A 31 -4.46 -12.18 -10.91
N ALA A 32 -4.51 -11.03 -11.57
CA ALA A 32 -3.50 -9.98 -11.36
C ALA A 32 -3.38 -9.56 -9.88
N MET A 33 -4.51 -9.44 -9.17
CA MET A 33 -4.49 -9.08 -7.75
C MET A 33 -3.82 -10.12 -6.84
N CYS A 34 -3.67 -11.39 -7.25
CA CYS A 34 -2.90 -12.38 -6.52
C CYS A 34 -1.41 -12.01 -6.41
N PHE A 35 -0.91 -11.26 -7.38
CA PHE A 35 0.50 -10.85 -7.50
C PHE A 35 0.76 -9.44 -6.98
N PHE A 36 -0.27 -8.71 -6.54
CA PHE A 36 -0.08 -7.37 -5.96
C PHE A 36 0.86 -7.39 -4.73
N PRO A 37 0.79 -8.38 -3.81
CA PRO A 37 1.74 -8.47 -2.70
C PRO A 37 3.20 -8.63 -3.14
N LEU A 38 3.50 -9.12 -4.36
CA LEU A 38 4.87 -9.20 -4.88
C LEU A 38 5.53 -7.82 -5.02
N VAL A 39 4.76 -6.78 -5.34
CA VAL A 39 5.28 -5.40 -5.33
C VAL A 39 5.75 -5.03 -3.92
N GLY A 40 5.01 -5.48 -2.89
CA GLY A 40 5.45 -5.34 -1.49
C GLY A 40 6.72 -6.11 -1.16
N VAL A 41 6.86 -7.33 -1.70
CA VAL A 41 8.10 -8.12 -1.55
C VAL A 41 9.29 -7.38 -2.18
N ILE A 42 9.14 -6.81 -3.38
CA ILE A 42 10.20 -6.05 -4.06
C ILE A 42 10.62 -4.85 -3.22
N ILE A 43 9.66 -4.06 -2.72
CA ILE A 43 9.94 -2.92 -1.83
C ILE A 43 10.69 -3.40 -0.59
N GLY A 44 10.17 -4.42 0.10
CA GLY A 44 10.76 -4.95 1.32
C GLY A 44 12.18 -5.48 1.15
N VAL A 45 12.45 -6.19 0.05
CA VAL A 45 13.81 -6.67 -0.27
C VAL A 45 14.77 -5.50 -0.47
N LEU A 46 14.34 -4.45 -1.21
CA LEU A 46 15.17 -3.27 -1.42
C LEU A 46 15.40 -2.49 -0.12
N GLU A 47 14.41 -2.42 0.77
CA GLU A 47 14.58 -1.81 2.09
C GLU A 47 15.59 -2.56 2.96
N ILE A 48 15.50 -3.90 2.99
CA ILE A 48 16.47 -4.73 3.73
C ILE A 48 17.87 -4.53 3.16
N VAL A 49 18.04 -4.60 1.84
CA VAL A 49 19.34 -4.45 1.19
C VAL A 49 19.93 -3.06 1.42
N ALA A 50 19.16 -2.01 1.14
CA ALA A 50 19.62 -0.62 1.32
C ALA A 50 19.89 -0.31 2.80
N GLY A 51 19.00 -0.72 3.70
CA GLY A 51 19.18 -0.50 5.14
C GLY A 51 20.44 -1.16 5.68
N ASN A 52 20.69 -2.42 5.33
CA ASN A 52 21.94 -3.10 5.74
C ASN A 52 23.19 -2.44 5.14
N LEU A 53 23.18 -2.09 3.85
CA LEU A 53 24.32 -1.43 3.20
C LEU A 53 24.63 -0.08 3.85
N ILE A 54 23.60 0.74 4.13
CA ILE A 54 23.78 2.05 4.75
C ILE A 54 24.24 1.88 6.20
N THR A 55 23.71 0.90 6.93
CA THR A 55 24.14 0.61 8.30
C THR A 55 25.64 0.29 8.37
N VAL A 56 26.15 -0.53 7.45
CA VAL A 56 27.59 -0.83 7.36
C VAL A 56 28.41 0.41 7.01
N TRP A 57 27.91 1.31 6.17
CA TRP A 57 28.65 2.47 5.70
C TRP A 57 28.57 3.69 6.63
N LYS A 58 27.39 4.00 7.17
CA LYS A 58 27.09 5.24 7.91
C LYS A 58 26.57 5.00 9.32
N GLY A 59 26.16 3.78 9.65
CA GLY A 59 25.39 3.44 10.84
C GLY A 59 23.86 3.46 10.59
N GLU A 60 23.14 2.77 11.46
CA GLU A 60 21.67 2.79 11.47
C GLU A 60 21.13 4.10 12.07
N GLY A 61 19.88 4.44 11.76
CA GLY A 61 19.21 5.61 12.35
C GLY A 61 19.74 6.96 11.89
N THR A 62 20.69 7.01 10.95
CA THR A 62 21.16 8.28 10.39
C THR A 62 20.08 8.94 9.54
N PHE A 63 20.12 10.27 9.42
CA PHE A 63 19.19 11.00 8.57
C PHE A 63 19.18 10.47 7.13
N PHE A 64 20.37 10.15 6.59
CA PHE A 64 20.48 9.56 5.25
C PHE A 64 19.80 8.19 5.15
N TYR A 65 19.98 7.32 6.15
CA TYR A 65 19.30 6.04 6.26
C TYR A 65 17.78 6.22 6.21
N ALA A 66 17.24 7.10 7.06
CA ALA A 66 15.81 7.35 7.14
C ALA A 66 15.22 7.89 5.83
N VAL A 67 15.91 8.84 5.18
CA VAL A 67 15.47 9.40 3.89
C VAL A 67 15.47 8.35 2.79
N VAL A 68 16.53 7.54 2.68
CA VAL A 68 16.61 6.50 1.64
C VAL A 68 15.47 5.48 1.80
N LEU A 69 15.24 4.96 3.01
CA LEU A 69 14.17 3.99 3.26
C LEU A 69 12.78 4.61 3.01
N THR A 70 12.56 5.86 3.39
CA THR A 70 11.30 6.57 3.08
C THR A 70 11.04 6.67 1.57
N LEU A 71 12.08 6.84 0.75
CA LEU A 71 11.95 7.08 -0.69
C LEU A 71 11.87 5.79 -1.53
N ILE A 72 12.34 4.65 -1.04
CA ILE A 72 12.29 3.37 -1.77
C ILE A 72 10.87 3.04 -2.25
N PRO A 73 9.83 3.01 -1.38
CA PRO A 73 8.46 2.72 -1.82
C PRO A 73 7.96 3.73 -2.88
N VAL A 74 8.34 5.01 -2.75
CA VAL A 74 7.95 6.07 -3.69
C VAL A 74 8.53 5.82 -5.07
N PHE A 75 9.83 5.55 -5.17
CA PHE A 75 10.48 5.32 -6.46
C PHE A 75 10.01 4.01 -7.12
N ILE A 76 9.83 2.95 -6.33
CA ILE A 76 9.36 1.67 -6.88
C ILE A 76 7.94 1.79 -7.41
N THR A 77 7.02 2.44 -6.68
CA THR A 77 5.61 2.58 -7.10
C THR A 77 5.39 3.75 -8.04
N GLY A 78 6.38 4.65 -8.18
CA GLY A 78 6.24 5.90 -8.92
C GLY A 78 5.23 6.86 -8.30
N GLY A 79 4.99 6.73 -6.99
CA GLY A 79 4.11 7.61 -6.23
C GLY A 79 2.61 7.36 -6.39
N ILE A 80 2.16 6.34 -7.16
CA ILE A 80 0.73 6.11 -7.45
C ILE A 80 -0.15 6.01 -6.19
N HIS A 81 0.39 5.47 -5.09
CA HIS A 81 -0.36 5.35 -3.84
C HIS A 81 -0.35 6.65 -3.04
N LEU A 82 0.74 7.42 -3.12
CA LEU A 82 0.84 8.76 -2.53
C LEU A 82 -0.08 9.76 -3.23
N ASP A 83 -0.22 9.65 -4.56
CA ASP A 83 -1.18 10.41 -5.34
C ASP A 83 -2.60 10.19 -4.82
N GLY A 84 -3.04 8.94 -4.71
CA GLY A 84 -4.34 8.60 -4.12
C GLY A 84 -4.50 9.04 -2.66
N PHE A 85 -3.41 9.04 -1.88
CA PHE A 85 -3.42 9.58 -0.52
C PHE A 85 -3.66 11.10 -0.53
N ALA A 86 -2.95 11.83 -1.37
CA ALA A 86 -3.06 13.28 -1.51
C ALA A 86 -4.48 13.70 -1.93
N ASP A 87 -5.01 13.08 -2.99
CA ASP A 87 -6.36 13.35 -3.50
C ASP A 87 -7.44 13.05 -2.45
N THR A 88 -7.27 11.94 -1.72
CA THR A 88 -8.19 11.59 -0.64
C THR A 88 -8.13 12.58 0.51
N MET A 89 -6.97 13.13 0.85
CA MET A 89 -6.83 14.15 1.89
C MET A 89 -7.50 15.47 1.49
N ASP A 90 -7.39 15.90 0.24
CA ASP A 90 -8.12 17.06 -0.26
C ASP A 90 -9.64 16.83 -0.26
N ALA A 91 -10.09 15.69 -0.79
CA ALA A 91 -11.50 15.33 -0.81
C ALA A 91 -12.10 15.25 0.61
N LYS A 92 -11.36 14.68 1.57
CA LYS A 92 -11.76 14.59 2.98
C LYS A 92 -11.89 15.97 3.63
N SER A 93 -10.95 16.88 3.33
CA SER A 93 -10.87 18.21 3.93
C SER A 93 -11.84 19.23 3.32
N SER A 94 -12.46 18.91 2.20
CA SER A 94 -13.40 19.79 1.50
C SER A 94 -14.72 20.03 2.26
N TYR A 95 -15.03 19.19 3.27
CA TYR A 95 -16.33 19.19 3.98
C TYR A 95 -17.56 19.07 3.06
N GLY A 96 -17.36 18.77 1.76
CA GLY A 96 -18.42 18.59 0.78
C GLY A 96 -19.22 17.29 1.00
N ASP A 97 -20.33 17.19 0.30
CA ASP A 97 -21.10 15.96 0.19
C ASP A 97 -20.32 14.87 -0.58
N ARG A 98 -20.93 13.70 -0.71
CA ARG A 98 -20.32 12.56 -1.41
C ARG A 98 -19.97 12.86 -2.88
N GLU A 99 -20.85 13.57 -3.58
CA GLU A 99 -20.69 13.86 -5.01
C GLU A 99 -19.52 14.83 -5.21
N LYS A 100 -19.44 15.88 -4.39
CA LYS A 100 -18.33 16.84 -4.40
C LYS A 100 -16.99 16.18 -4.08
N LYS A 101 -16.95 15.28 -3.10
CA LYS A 101 -15.74 14.51 -2.78
C LYS A 101 -15.28 13.63 -3.93
N LEU A 102 -16.24 12.95 -4.60
CA LEU A 102 -15.93 12.14 -5.78
C LEU A 102 -15.52 12.98 -7.00
N GLU A 103 -15.93 14.25 -7.08
CA GLU A 103 -15.48 15.20 -8.08
C GLU A 103 -14.03 15.63 -7.81
N ILE A 104 -13.69 15.97 -6.56
CA ILE A 104 -12.32 16.32 -6.16
C ILE A 104 -11.33 15.22 -6.47
N LEU A 105 -11.67 13.94 -6.22
CA LEU A 105 -10.83 12.78 -6.63
C LEU A 105 -10.58 12.67 -8.15
N LYS A 106 -11.17 13.51 -8.98
CA LYS A 106 -10.94 13.55 -10.44
C LYS A 106 -10.25 14.83 -10.88
N ASP A 107 -10.11 15.79 -9.97
CA ASP A 107 -9.49 17.08 -10.27
C ASP A 107 -7.97 16.85 -10.40
N PRO A 108 -7.35 17.23 -11.53
CA PRO A 108 -5.91 17.12 -11.69
C PRO A 108 -5.11 18.15 -10.86
N HIS A 109 -5.78 19.08 -10.21
CA HIS A 109 -5.14 20.11 -9.40
C HIS A 109 -5.01 19.66 -7.95
N THR A 110 -3.82 19.81 -7.40
CA THR A 110 -3.52 19.46 -6.01
C THR A 110 -3.88 20.62 -5.09
N GLY A 111 -4.74 20.38 -4.09
CA GLY A 111 -5.12 21.37 -3.10
C GLY A 111 -4.11 21.49 -1.95
N ALA A 112 -4.31 22.51 -1.12
CA ALA A 112 -3.43 22.81 0.01
C ALA A 112 -3.39 21.68 1.05
N PHE A 113 -4.51 21.00 1.30
CA PHE A 113 -4.57 19.94 2.29
C PHE A 113 -3.83 18.68 1.85
N ALA A 114 -3.77 18.37 0.55
CA ALA A 114 -2.92 17.33 0.01
C ALA A 114 -1.45 17.62 0.30
N ILE A 115 -0.98 18.85 0.01
CA ILE A 115 0.41 19.25 0.22
C ILE A 115 0.78 19.17 1.70
N ILE A 116 -0.05 19.74 2.59
CA ILE A 116 0.18 19.69 4.04
C ILE A 116 0.25 18.24 4.52
N SER A 117 -0.68 17.39 4.06
CA SER A 117 -0.76 15.99 4.47
C SER A 117 0.44 15.17 3.97
N LEU A 118 0.92 15.42 2.75
CA LEU A 118 2.13 14.80 2.21
C LEU A 118 3.37 15.23 3.00
N CYS A 119 3.51 16.52 3.33
CA CYS A 119 4.61 16.99 4.17
C CYS A 119 4.60 16.30 5.54
N CYS A 120 3.46 16.24 6.21
CA CYS A 120 3.32 15.54 7.49
C CYS A 120 3.64 14.04 7.35
N TYR A 121 3.13 13.39 6.30
CA TYR A 121 3.39 11.98 6.02
C TYR A 121 4.89 11.71 5.88
N PHE A 122 5.60 12.47 5.04
CA PHE A 122 7.03 12.28 4.83
C PHE A 122 7.85 12.54 6.09
N LEU A 123 7.52 13.59 6.86
CA LEU A 123 8.18 13.87 8.14
C LEU A 123 7.99 12.71 9.13
N LEU A 124 6.78 12.14 9.21
CA LEU A 124 6.51 10.98 10.06
C LEU A 124 7.27 9.74 9.58
N CYS A 125 7.31 9.46 8.27
CA CYS A 125 8.07 8.34 7.73
C CYS A 125 9.58 8.47 8.04
N VAL A 126 10.17 9.66 7.80
CA VAL A 126 11.57 9.91 8.11
C VAL A 126 11.81 9.76 9.62
N GLY A 127 10.92 10.27 10.47
CA GLY A 127 11.01 10.10 11.92
C GLY A 127 10.95 8.63 12.34
N ILE A 128 10.04 7.84 11.76
CA ILE A 128 9.93 6.40 12.04
C ILE A 128 11.20 5.66 11.58
N PHE A 129 11.67 5.90 10.37
CA PHE A 129 12.87 5.22 9.87
C PHE A 129 14.16 5.70 10.58
N SER A 130 14.21 6.90 11.15
CA SER A 130 15.36 7.34 11.95
C SER A 130 15.50 6.57 13.26
N GLU A 131 14.40 6.00 13.76
CA GLU A 131 14.38 5.15 14.96
C GLU A 131 14.36 3.64 14.61
N MET A 132 14.25 3.29 13.32
CA MET A 132 14.16 1.90 12.87
C MET A 132 15.50 1.19 12.99
N ARG A 133 15.56 0.19 13.84
CA ARG A 133 16.76 -0.65 14.01
C ARG A 133 16.87 -1.68 12.88
N THR A 134 18.08 -1.97 12.49
CA THR A 134 18.38 -2.95 11.41
C THR A 134 17.75 -4.31 11.67
N GLU A 135 17.65 -4.74 12.93
CA GLU A 135 17.00 -5.99 13.34
C GLU A 135 15.50 -6.04 12.98
N ARG A 136 14.84 -4.89 12.89
CA ARG A 136 13.42 -4.76 12.58
C ARG A 136 13.13 -4.63 11.07
N LEU A 137 14.17 -4.48 10.23
CA LEU A 137 13.98 -4.29 8.79
C LEU A 137 13.20 -5.41 8.12
N PHE A 138 13.38 -6.65 8.58
CA PHE A 138 12.62 -7.76 8.00
C PHE A 138 11.13 -7.65 8.34
N ALA A 139 10.79 -7.29 9.58
CA ALA A 139 9.41 -7.02 9.95
C ALA A 139 8.85 -5.79 9.20
N ALA A 140 9.63 -4.72 9.04
CA ALA A 140 9.25 -3.56 8.23
C ALA A 140 8.97 -3.94 6.77
N ALA A 141 9.79 -4.80 6.17
CA ALA A 141 9.57 -5.32 4.82
C ALA A 141 8.23 -6.06 4.68
N LEU A 142 7.82 -6.84 5.69
CA LEU A 142 6.54 -7.55 5.69
C LEU A 142 5.33 -6.60 5.73
N VAL A 143 5.47 -5.38 6.23
CA VAL A 143 4.40 -4.37 6.24
C VAL A 143 3.91 -4.09 4.82
N PHE A 144 4.81 -3.98 3.83
CA PHE A 144 4.46 -3.72 2.44
C PHE A 144 3.73 -4.90 1.78
N VAL A 145 4.03 -6.12 2.19
CA VAL A 145 3.33 -7.32 1.70
C VAL A 145 1.94 -7.42 2.33
N PHE A 146 1.84 -7.16 3.62
CA PHE A 146 0.60 -7.21 4.38
C PHE A 146 -0.41 -6.17 3.89
N SER A 147 0.02 -4.91 3.77
CA SER A 147 -0.82 -3.80 3.32
C SER A 147 -1.40 -4.06 1.92
N ARG A 148 -0.59 -4.54 0.98
CA ARG A 148 -1.03 -4.89 -0.38
C ARG A 148 -1.95 -6.09 -0.42
N SER A 149 -1.74 -7.07 0.46
CA SER A 149 -2.65 -8.21 0.60
C SER A 149 -4.04 -7.76 1.06
N LEU A 150 -4.13 -6.89 2.05
CA LEU A 150 -5.39 -6.29 2.51
C LEU A 150 -6.03 -5.42 1.42
N SER A 151 -5.25 -4.57 0.74
CA SER A 151 -5.75 -3.76 -0.36
C SER A 151 -6.33 -4.63 -1.48
N GLY A 152 -5.64 -5.69 -1.88
CA GLY A 152 -6.14 -6.66 -2.85
C GLY A 152 -7.44 -7.34 -2.40
N ILE A 153 -7.59 -7.69 -1.11
CA ILE A 153 -8.84 -8.21 -0.55
C ILE A 153 -9.95 -7.17 -0.67
N SER A 154 -9.68 -5.88 -0.39
CA SER A 154 -10.68 -4.83 -0.53
C SER A 154 -11.22 -4.73 -1.97
N VAL A 155 -10.34 -4.83 -2.97
CA VAL A 155 -10.73 -4.81 -4.40
C VAL A 155 -11.72 -5.91 -4.74
N VAL A 156 -11.58 -7.12 -4.19
CA VAL A 156 -12.45 -8.26 -4.52
C VAL A 156 -13.64 -8.45 -3.57
N THR A 157 -13.74 -7.63 -2.50
CA THR A 157 -14.79 -7.75 -1.48
C THR A 157 -15.64 -6.51 -1.29
N PHE A 158 -15.04 -5.31 -1.35
CA PHE A 158 -15.76 -4.07 -1.05
C PHE A 158 -16.48 -3.56 -2.29
N GLN A 159 -17.57 -2.83 -2.06
CA GLN A 159 -18.31 -2.18 -3.14
C GLN A 159 -17.50 -1.01 -3.71
N ALA A 160 -17.42 -0.91 -5.05
CA ALA A 160 -16.84 0.27 -5.69
C ALA A 160 -17.75 1.48 -5.55
N ALA A 161 -17.15 2.67 -5.36
CA ALA A 161 -17.87 3.93 -5.27
C ALA A 161 -18.41 4.40 -6.65
N LYS A 162 -17.80 3.94 -7.73
CA LYS A 162 -18.15 4.28 -9.13
C LYS A 162 -18.30 3.00 -9.95
N ASN A 163 -19.16 3.03 -10.97
CA ASN A 163 -19.36 1.91 -11.90
C ASN A 163 -18.37 1.91 -13.07
N SER A 164 -17.35 2.77 -13.04
CA SER A 164 -16.33 2.90 -14.09
C SER A 164 -14.97 3.16 -13.48
N GLY A 165 -13.91 3.01 -14.29
CA GLY A 165 -12.53 3.24 -13.89
C GLY A 165 -11.77 1.95 -13.63
N LEU A 166 -10.47 2.08 -13.41
CA LEU A 166 -9.52 0.98 -13.35
C LEU A 166 -9.82 -0.02 -12.23
N LEU A 167 -10.18 0.47 -11.02
CA LEU A 167 -10.58 -0.42 -9.92
C LEU A 167 -11.77 -1.29 -10.32
N ARG A 168 -12.78 -0.72 -10.98
CA ARG A 168 -13.94 -1.47 -11.46
C ARG A 168 -13.55 -2.53 -12.48
N THR A 169 -12.66 -2.20 -13.42
CA THR A 169 -12.12 -3.16 -14.39
C THR A 169 -11.45 -4.35 -13.70
N PHE A 170 -10.66 -4.12 -12.65
CA PHE A 170 -10.07 -5.20 -11.85
C PHE A 170 -11.12 -6.01 -11.09
N GLN A 171 -12.16 -5.37 -10.54
CA GLN A 171 -13.25 -6.06 -9.84
C GLN A 171 -14.04 -6.99 -10.76
N ASP A 172 -14.35 -6.52 -11.97
CA ASP A 172 -15.18 -7.27 -12.93
C ASP A 172 -14.37 -8.40 -13.58
N GLY A 173 -13.09 -8.18 -13.88
CA GLY A 173 -12.21 -9.19 -14.45
C GLY A 173 -11.73 -10.25 -13.44
N ALA A 174 -11.78 -9.98 -12.15
CA ALA A 174 -11.19 -10.84 -11.12
C ALA A 174 -11.98 -12.12 -10.85
N GLN A 175 -11.26 -13.25 -10.73
CA GLN A 175 -11.79 -14.49 -10.15
C GLN A 175 -11.84 -14.37 -8.61
N LYS A 176 -12.84 -13.66 -8.11
CA LYS A 176 -12.93 -13.17 -6.72
C LYS A 176 -12.66 -14.22 -5.65
N ARG A 177 -13.17 -15.46 -5.82
CA ARG A 177 -12.99 -16.54 -4.84
C ARG A 177 -11.52 -16.96 -4.72
N ASN A 178 -10.89 -17.27 -5.85
CA ASN A 178 -9.51 -17.76 -5.86
C ASN A 178 -8.52 -16.66 -5.48
N VAL A 179 -8.74 -15.43 -5.97
CA VAL A 179 -7.93 -14.25 -5.59
C VAL A 179 -7.99 -14.05 -4.08
N ARG A 180 -9.18 -14.12 -3.47
CA ARG A 180 -9.34 -13.99 -2.02
C ARG A 180 -8.57 -15.06 -1.25
N ILE A 181 -8.63 -16.32 -1.70
CA ILE A 181 -7.91 -17.43 -1.05
C ILE A 181 -6.39 -17.18 -1.08
N VAL A 182 -5.85 -16.78 -2.24
CA VAL A 182 -4.41 -16.49 -2.38
C VAL A 182 -3.99 -15.30 -1.50
N LEU A 183 -4.79 -14.24 -1.45
CA LEU A 183 -4.50 -13.06 -0.63
C LEU A 183 -4.60 -13.36 0.87
N ILE A 184 -5.53 -14.22 1.30
CA ILE A 184 -5.60 -14.71 2.68
C ILE A 184 -4.35 -15.55 3.02
N PHE A 185 -3.86 -16.35 2.08
CA PHE A 185 -2.61 -17.09 2.27
C PHE A 185 -1.41 -16.13 2.45
N TRP A 186 -1.31 -15.06 1.63
CA TRP A 186 -0.30 -14.01 1.80
C TRP A 186 -0.40 -13.34 3.19
N LEU A 187 -1.62 -13.01 3.64
CA LEU A 187 -1.83 -12.44 4.98
C LEU A 187 -1.40 -13.39 6.09
N PHE A 188 -1.78 -14.66 6.00
CA PHE A 188 -1.36 -15.66 6.98
C PHE A 188 0.15 -15.81 7.03
N ALA A 189 0.82 -15.92 5.88
CA ALA A 189 2.26 -16.02 5.80
C ALA A 189 2.95 -14.77 6.40
N THR A 190 2.43 -13.57 6.15
CA THR A 190 3.00 -12.34 6.72
C THR A 190 2.76 -12.22 8.22
N VAL A 191 1.61 -12.65 8.75
CA VAL A 191 1.35 -12.69 10.21
C VAL A 191 2.32 -13.64 10.91
N VAL A 192 2.53 -14.84 10.34
CA VAL A 192 3.55 -15.76 10.85
C VAL A 192 4.95 -15.13 10.79
N GLY A 193 5.29 -14.49 9.67
CA GLY A 193 6.55 -13.77 9.51
C GLY A 193 6.74 -12.67 10.55
N PHE A 194 5.72 -11.88 10.83
CA PHE A 194 5.75 -10.85 11.89
C PHE A 194 6.04 -11.45 13.26
N TYR A 195 5.36 -12.55 13.61
CA TYR A 195 5.59 -13.21 14.89
C TYR A 195 7.00 -13.77 15.01
N LEU A 196 7.53 -14.37 13.95
CA LEU A 196 8.88 -14.95 13.95
C LEU A 196 10.00 -13.90 13.99
N THR A 197 9.77 -12.70 13.43
CA THR A 197 10.81 -11.66 13.29
C THR A 197 10.73 -10.57 14.35
N ALA A 198 9.54 -10.30 14.88
CA ALA A 198 9.31 -9.22 15.86
C ALA A 198 8.43 -9.64 17.06
N GLY A 199 8.11 -10.93 17.20
CA GLY A 199 7.35 -11.44 18.33
C GLY A 199 6.01 -10.72 18.53
N LEU A 200 5.73 -10.32 19.78
CA LEU A 200 4.50 -9.61 20.14
C LEU A 200 4.37 -8.24 19.45
N CYS A 201 5.48 -7.55 19.22
CA CYS A 201 5.49 -6.27 18.50
C CYS A 201 5.01 -6.45 17.05
N GLY A 202 5.48 -7.50 16.35
CA GLY A 202 5.00 -7.86 15.01
C GLY A 202 3.51 -8.22 15.01
N GLY A 203 3.04 -8.95 16.04
CA GLY A 203 1.62 -9.23 16.25
C GLY A 203 0.79 -7.96 16.43
N ALA A 204 1.29 -7.00 17.23
CA ALA A 204 0.65 -5.70 17.42
C ALA A 204 0.57 -4.89 16.10
N ALA A 205 1.64 -4.90 15.30
CA ALA A 205 1.64 -4.26 13.99
C ALA A 205 0.57 -4.85 13.07
N ALA A 206 0.41 -6.18 13.04
CA ALA A 206 -0.64 -6.83 12.26
C ALA A 206 -2.06 -6.43 12.74
N VAL A 207 -2.29 -6.34 14.05
CA VAL A 207 -3.56 -5.88 14.62
C VAL A 207 -3.86 -4.44 14.22
N VAL A 208 -2.86 -3.55 14.27
CA VAL A 208 -3.00 -2.15 13.83
C VAL A 208 -3.32 -2.09 12.34
N GLY A 209 -2.65 -2.88 11.50
CA GLY A 209 -2.97 -2.96 10.07
C GLY A 209 -4.42 -3.39 9.81
N LEU A 210 -4.95 -4.37 10.56
CA LEU A 210 -6.36 -4.78 10.49
C LEU A 210 -7.31 -3.68 10.98
N ALA A 211 -6.93 -2.94 12.03
CA ALA A 211 -7.72 -1.81 12.53
C ALA A 211 -7.80 -0.68 11.49
N VAL A 212 -6.69 -0.35 10.82
CA VAL A 212 -6.66 0.61 9.70
C VAL A 212 -7.50 0.12 8.53
N PHE A 213 -7.48 -1.19 8.23
CA PHE A 213 -8.31 -1.77 7.17
C PHE A 213 -9.81 -1.66 7.49
N PHE A 214 -10.20 -1.90 8.74
CA PHE A 214 -11.58 -1.70 9.18
C PHE A 214 -11.99 -0.22 9.12
N TYR A 215 -11.11 0.70 9.55
CA TYR A 215 -11.33 2.14 9.40
C TYR A 215 -11.51 2.51 7.93
N TYR A 216 -10.65 2.01 7.02
CA TYR A 216 -10.75 2.23 5.58
C TYR A 216 -12.10 1.78 5.02
N TYR A 217 -12.59 0.60 5.41
CA TYR A 217 -13.91 0.13 5.01
C TYR A 217 -15.02 1.09 5.42
N GLN A 218 -15.05 1.48 6.70
CA GLN A 218 -16.07 2.39 7.24
C GLN A 218 -15.99 3.79 6.60
N PHE A 219 -14.78 4.32 6.48
CA PHE A 219 -14.52 5.63 5.88
C PHE A 219 -14.96 5.67 4.41
N SER A 220 -14.53 4.73 3.60
CA SER A 220 -14.86 4.66 2.18
C SER A 220 -16.37 4.54 1.95
N ARG A 221 -17.03 3.67 2.73
CA ARG A 221 -18.48 3.47 2.63
C ARG A 221 -19.26 4.72 3.04
N LYS A 222 -18.89 5.35 4.15
CA LYS A 222 -19.60 6.50 4.72
C LYS A 222 -19.39 7.77 3.89
N GLN A 223 -18.15 8.05 3.47
CA GLN A 223 -17.79 9.31 2.85
C GLN A 223 -17.92 9.29 1.32
N PHE A 224 -17.73 8.13 0.67
CA PHE A 224 -17.66 7.99 -0.78
C PHE A 224 -18.66 6.95 -1.32
N GLY A 225 -19.31 6.17 -0.44
CA GLY A 225 -20.26 5.11 -0.78
C GLY A 225 -19.63 3.84 -1.31
N GLY A 226 -18.31 3.70 -1.22
CA GLY A 226 -17.53 2.56 -1.67
C GLY A 226 -16.08 2.93 -1.87
N ILE A 227 -15.28 2.03 -2.46
CA ILE A 227 -13.86 2.23 -2.69
C ILE A 227 -13.57 2.80 -4.08
N THR A 228 -12.46 3.57 -4.19
CA THR A 228 -11.81 3.99 -5.44
C THR A 228 -10.34 3.58 -5.42
N GLY A 229 -9.62 3.77 -6.54
CA GLY A 229 -8.18 3.58 -6.59
C GLY A 229 -7.44 4.50 -5.61
N ASP A 230 -7.87 5.75 -5.53
CA ASP A 230 -7.29 6.79 -4.67
C ASP A 230 -7.47 6.43 -3.18
N LEU A 231 -8.68 5.99 -2.81
CA LEU A 231 -8.97 5.48 -1.46
C LEU A 231 -8.16 4.24 -1.11
N ALA A 232 -7.85 3.38 -2.09
CA ALA A 232 -6.96 2.24 -1.87
C ALA A 232 -5.50 2.70 -1.64
N GLY A 233 -5.04 3.73 -2.36
CA GLY A 233 -3.75 4.39 -2.12
C GLY A 233 -3.69 5.04 -0.73
N TYR A 234 -4.72 5.77 -0.35
CA TYR A 234 -4.88 6.34 1.00
C TYR A 234 -4.78 5.27 2.10
N PHE A 235 -5.48 4.15 1.92
CA PHE A 235 -5.40 3.04 2.85
C PHE A 235 -3.97 2.49 2.96
N LEU A 236 -3.29 2.25 1.84
CA LEU A 236 -1.92 1.72 1.84
C LEU A 236 -0.97 2.61 2.63
N GLN A 237 -0.99 3.93 2.38
CA GLN A 237 -0.11 4.88 3.05
C GLN A 237 -0.38 4.93 4.56
N LEU A 238 -1.65 4.95 4.99
CA LEU A 238 -1.97 4.91 6.42
C LEU A 238 -1.60 3.57 7.07
N CYS A 239 -1.91 2.47 6.40
CA CYS A 239 -1.61 1.13 6.92
C CYS A 239 -0.11 0.95 7.14
N GLU A 240 0.70 1.31 6.15
CA GLU A 240 2.16 1.23 6.21
C GLU A 240 2.72 2.15 7.31
N LEU A 241 2.29 3.41 7.36
CA LEU A 241 2.73 4.38 8.35
C LEU A 241 2.48 3.89 9.79
N PHE A 242 1.25 3.47 10.09
CA PHE A 242 0.89 3.06 11.44
C PHE A 242 1.53 1.71 11.84
N MET A 243 1.64 0.76 10.92
CA MET A 243 2.32 -0.50 11.20
C MET A 243 3.81 -0.30 11.45
N LEU A 244 4.50 0.53 10.64
CA LEU A 244 5.90 0.87 10.83
C LEU A 244 6.12 1.62 12.15
N ALA A 245 5.22 2.54 12.52
CA ALA A 245 5.27 3.23 13.80
C ALA A 245 5.22 2.25 14.99
N VAL A 246 4.35 1.24 14.94
CA VAL A 246 4.29 0.20 16.00
C VAL A 246 5.60 -0.56 16.12
N LEU A 247 6.25 -0.89 15.00
CA LEU A 247 7.53 -1.63 15.00
C LEU A 247 8.69 -0.83 15.63
N VAL A 248 8.56 0.48 15.74
CA VAL A 248 9.57 1.36 16.32
C VAL A 248 9.25 1.68 17.79
N LEU A 249 7.96 1.83 18.13
CA LEU A 249 7.52 2.25 19.47
C LEU A 249 7.55 1.10 20.51
N PHE A 250 7.57 -0.15 20.07
CA PHE A 250 7.59 -1.35 20.92
C PHE A 250 8.76 -2.28 20.57
#